data_62de33ed00ca8aa3bb850c0778966367
#
_entry.id   62de33ed00ca8aa3bb850c0778966367
#
_cell.length_a   1.000
_cell.length_b   1.000
_cell.length_c   1.000
_cell.angle_alpha   90.00
_cell.angle_beta   90.00
_cell.angle_gamma   90.00
#
_symmetry.space_group_name_H-M   'P 1'
#
loop_
_entity.id
_entity.type
_entity.pdbx_description
1 polymer ?
#
loop_
_entity_poly.entity_id
_entity_poly.type
_entity_poly.pdbx_seq_one_letter_code
_entity_poly.pdbx_strand_id
1 'polypeptide(L)'
;VQEAITMATSIGLSQTFIGISVVALGTSLPELATSAVAAARGESDISVGNVVGSNLFNICLVMGVVGLFSPMPVDPVLHRFQFPFMCAISLFLFSAAFFFRRLSRRTGIIFIFLFVFYLFISYFN
;
A
#
# COMPACT_ATOMS: atom_id res chain seq x y z
N VAL A 1 8.03 -14.49 -2.23
CA VAL A 1 7.75 -13.77 -0.97
C VAL A 1 8.39 -14.49 0.21
N GLN A 2 8.13 -15.81 0.40
CA GLN A 2 8.61 -16.55 1.58
C GLN A 2 10.14 -16.49 1.77
N GLU A 3 10.90 -16.71 0.72
CA GLU A 3 12.37 -16.63 0.76
C GLU A 3 12.86 -15.21 1.09
N ALA A 4 12.20 -14.19 0.54
CA ALA A 4 12.51 -12.80 0.84
C ALA A 4 12.23 -12.45 2.31
N ILE A 5 11.17 -13.00 2.91
CA ILE A 5 10.88 -12.87 4.34
C ILE A 5 11.99 -13.52 5.17
N THR A 6 12.41 -14.74 4.81
CA THR A 6 13.48 -15.45 5.53
C THR A 6 14.80 -14.68 5.48
N MET A 7 15.15 -14.14 4.33
CA MET A 7 16.35 -13.30 4.19
C MET A 7 16.24 -12.02 5.02
N ALA A 8 15.10 -11.32 4.94
CA ALA A 8 14.87 -10.09 5.70
C ALA A 8 14.94 -10.32 7.21
N THR A 9 14.40 -11.44 7.69
CA THR A 9 14.48 -11.83 9.10
C THR A 9 15.91 -12.15 9.52
N SER A 10 16.70 -12.79 8.65
CA SER A 10 18.10 -13.16 8.95
C SER A 10 19.02 -11.96 9.10
N ILE A 11 18.71 -10.82 8.48
CA ILE A 11 19.44 -9.56 8.62
C ILE A 11 18.88 -8.65 9.73
N GLY A 12 17.94 -9.16 10.55
CA GLY A 12 17.48 -8.49 11.76
C GLY A 12 16.38 -7.44 11.56
N LEU A 13 15.65 -7.46 10.44
CA LEU A 13 14.52 -6.56 10.23
C LEU A 13 13.32 -6.94 11.12
N SER A 14 12.60 -5.93 11.62
CA SER A 14 11.42 -6.16 12.43
C SER A 14 10.29 -6.82 11.62
N GLN A 15 9.46 -7.65 12.27
CA GLN A 15 8.33 -8.31 11.62
C GLN A 15 7.34 -7.32 11.03
N THR A 16 7.11 -6.20 11.73
CA THR A 16 6.24 -5.12 11.24
C THR A 16 6.82 -4.51 9.97
N PHE A 17 8.13 -4.19 9.95
CA PHE A 17 8.77 -3.64 8.76
C PHE A 17 8.75 -4.61 7.57
N ILE A 18 8.99 -5.91 7.81
CA ILE A 18 8.89 -6.95 6.77
C ILE A 18 7.48 -6.98 6.18
N GLY A 19 6.45 -6.91 7.03
CA GLY A 19 5.06 -6.90 6.59
C GLY A 19 4.72 -5.72 5.69
N ILE A 20 5.06 -4.50 6.12
CA ILE A 20 4.73 -3.26 5.38
C ILE A 20 5.62 -3.00 4.16
N SER A 21 6.74 -3.69 4.03
CA SER A 21 7.65 -3.55 2.89
C SER A 21 7.68 -4.81 2.01
N VAL A 22 8.36 -5.86 2.44
CA VAL A 22 8.60 -7.05 1.62
C VAL A 22 7.31 -7.77 1.24
N VAL A 23 6.42 -8.00 2.22
CA VAL A 23 5.16 -8.70 1.98
C VAL A 23 4.22 -7.83 1.17
N ALA A 24 4.03 -6.57 1.56
CA ALA A 24 3.14 -5.65 0.87
C ALA A 24 3.57 -5.44 -0.59
N LEU A 25 4.86 -5.18 -0.86
CA LEU A 25 5.37 -5.08 -2.22
C LEU A 25 5.15 -6.37 -3.01
N GLY A 26 5.51 -7.52 -2.41
CA GLY A 26 5.41 -8.81 -3.10
C GLY A 26 3.97 -9.20 -3.46
N THR A 27 3.01 -8.89 -2.61
CA THR A 27 1.59 -9.16 -2.87
C THR A 27 0.93 -8.16 -3.81
N SER A 28 1.45 -6.93 -3.89
CA SER A 28 0.92 -5.87 -4.78
C SER A 28 1.61 -5.80 -6.15
N LEU A 29 2.57 -6.67 -6.44
CA LEU A 29 3.21 -6.73 -7.76
C LEU A 29 2.21 -7.03 -8.90
N PRO A 30 1.26 -7.97 -8.78
CA PRO A 30 0.25 -8.20 -9.82
C PRO A 30 -0.60 -6.96 -10.10
N GLU A 31 -1.05 -6.26 -9.06
CA GLU A 31 -1.84 -5.03 -9.17
C GLU A 31 -1.04 -3.91 -9.83
N LEU A 32 0.25 -3.79 -9.47
CA LEU A 32 1.15 -2.82 -10.10
C LEU A 32 1.31 -3.11 -11.59
N ALA A 33 1.55 -4.37 -11.97
CA ALA A 33 1.71 -4.78 -13.36
C ALA A 33 0.44 -4.50 -14.17
N THR A 34 -0.72 -4.89 -13.65
CA THR A 34 -2.03 -4.65 -14.30
C THR A 34 -2.29 -3.16 -14.49
N SER A 35 -2.09 -2.36 -13.42
CA SER A 35 -2.31 -0.92 -13.48
C SER A 35 -1.34 -0.21 -14.42
N ALA A 36 -0.07 -0.64 -14.46
CA ALA A 36 0.93 -0.07 -15.34
C ALA A 36 0.61 -0.37 -16.82
N VAL A 37 0.17 -1.59 -17.16
CA VAL A 37 -0.24 -1.97 -18.51
C VAL A 37 -1.49 -1.18 -18.93
N ALA A 38 -2.50 -1.07 -18.08
CA ALA A 38 -3.69 -0.28 -18.35
C ALA A 38 -3.35 1.20 -18.59
N ALA A 39 -2.51 1.80 -17.75
CA ALA A 39 -2.04 3.17 -17.92
C ALA A 39 -1.25 3.37 -19.21
N ALA A 40 -0.39 2.43 -19.59
CA ALA A 40 0.37 2.47 -20.83
C ALA A 40 -0.53 2.41 -22.08
N ARG A 41 -1.71 1.76 -21.98
CA ARG A 41 -2.73 1.71 -23.01
C ARG A 41 -3.68 2.92 -23.03
N GLY A 42 -3.51 3.86 -22.10
CA GLY A 42 -4.39 5.01 -21.93
C GLY A 42 -5.70 4.72 -21.20
N GLU A 43 -5.86 3.52 -20.63
CA GLU A 43 -7.03 3.07 -19.90
C GLU A 43 -6.92 3.45 -18.41
N SER A 44 -6.93 4.75 -18.14
CA SER A 44 -6.71 5.29 -16.80
C SER A 44 -7.76 4.84 -15.79
N ASP A 45 -9.02 4.66 -16.21
CA ASP A 45 -10.11 4.24 -15.34
C ASP A 45 -9.90 2.81 -14.84
N ILE A 46 -9.41 1.92 -15.70
CA ILE A 46 -9.05 0.55 -15.31
C ILE A 46 -7.87 0.56 -14.33
N SER A 47 -6.85 1.39 -14.60
CA SER A 47 -5.69 1.51 -13.72
C SER A 47 -6.09 1.99 -12.31
N VAL A 48 -6.87 3.06 -12.22
CA VAL A 48 -7.33 3.59 -10.92
C VAL A 48 -8.31 2.62 -10.25
N GLY A 49 -9.24 2.06 -11.02
CA GLY A 49 -10.22 1.08 -10.52
C GLY A 49 -9.57 -0.16 -9.92
N ASN A 50 -8.50 -0.68 -10.54
CA ASN A 50 -7.74 -1.81 -10.03
C ASN A 50 -7.09 -1.50 -8.65
N VAL A 51 -6.44 -0.35 -8.52
CA VAL A 51 -5.81 0.06 -7.25
C VAL A 51 -6.85 0.28 -6.14
N VAL A 52 -7.91 1.01 -6.42
CA VAL A 52 -8.96 1.27 -5.43
C VAL A 52 -9.72 0.00 -5.09
N GLY A 53 -10.05 -0.82 -6.09
CA GLY A 53 -10.78 -2.08 -5.93
C GLY A 53 -10.01 -3.09 -5.10
N SER A 54 -8.71 -3.28 -5.34
CA SER A 54 -7.88 -4.19 -4.55
C SER A 54 -7.74 -3.74 -3.08
N ASN A 55 -7.61 -2.44 -2.83
CA ASN A 55 -7.59 -1.91 -1.47
C ASN A 55 -8.91 -2.14 -0.75
N LEU A 56 -10.05 -1.87 -1.41
CA LEU A 56 -11.37 -2.09 -0.85
C LEU A 56 -11.60 -3.59 -0.56
N PHE A 57 -11.22 -4.46 -1.48
CA PHE A 57 -11.29 -5.91 -1.31
C PHE A 57 -10.47 -6.38 -0.10
N ASN A 58 -9.23 -5.92 0.01
CA ASN A 58 -8.34 -6.30 1.11
C ASN A 58 -8.86 -5.81 2.48
N ILE A 59 -9.37 -4.58 2.55
CA ILE A 59 -9.88 -4.02 3.81
C ILE A 59 -11.24 -4.63 4.17
N CYS A 60 -12.20 -4.64 3.24
CA CYS A 60 -13.57 -5.03 3.57
C CYS A 60 -13.75 -6.56 3.60
N LEU A 61 -13.24 -7.27 2.58
CA LEU A 61 -13.46 -8.71 2.50
C LEU A 61 -12.40 -9.49 3.27
N VAL A 62 -11.12 -9.29 2.96
CA VAL A 62 -10.05 -10.11 3.57
C VAL A 62 -9.98 -9.84 5.08
N MET A 63 -9.84 -8.58 5.50
CA MET A 63 -9.79 -8.24 6.93
C MET A 63 -11.11 -8.53 7.64
N GLY A 64 -12.25 -8.32 6.96
CA GLY A 64 -13.57 -8.65 7.49
C GLY A 64 -13.74 -10.13 7.78
N VAL A 65 -13.38 -10.99 6.82
CA VAL A 65 -13.45 -12.45 6.99
C VAL A 65 -12.49 -12.93 8.07
N VAL A 66 -11.22 -12.48 8.05
CA VAL A 66 -10.24 -12.85 9.08
C VAL A 66 -10.71 -12.42 10.47
N GLY A 67 -11.23 -11.20 10.61
CA GLY A 67 -11.73 -10.68 11.88
C GLY A 67 -12.94 -11.44 12.46
N LEU A 68 -13.74 -12.10 11.60
CA LEU A 68 -14.83 -12.98 12.04
C LEU A 68 -14.33 -14.27 12.69
N PHE A 69 -13.20 -14.79 12.25
CA PHE A 69 -12.67 -16.07 12.74
C PHE A 69 -11.63 -15.93 13.86
N SER A 70 -10.90 -14.83 13.88
CA SER A 70 -9.83 -14.63 14.87
C SER A 70 -9.65 -13.15 15.22
N PRO A 71 -9.56 -12.81 16.53
CA PRO A 71 -9.15 -11.47 16.93
C PRO A 71 -7.74 -11.17 16.42
N MET A 72 -7.57 -10.03 15.76
CA MET A 72 -6.28 -9.58 15.26
C MET A 72 -5.68 -8.57 16.24
N PRO A 73 -4.63 -8.92 17.00
CA PRO A 73 -3.92 -7.94 17.79
C PRO A 73 -3.24 -6.93 16.86
N VAL A 74 -3.40 -5.65 17.16
CA VAL A 74 -2.83 -4.55 16.38
C VAL A 74 -1.64 -3.98 17.12
N ASP A 75 -0.48 -4.00 16.49
CA ASP A 75 0.75 -3.42 17.03
C ASP A 75 0.55 -1.91 17.29
N PRO A 76 0.94 -1.39 18.48
CA PRO A 76 0.87 0.04 18.80
C PRO A 76 1.56 0.95 17.77
N VAL A 77 2.60 0.49 17.09
CA VAL A 77 3.28 1.23 16.02
C VAL A 77 2.34 1.51 14.85
N LEU A 78 1.45 0.57 14.52
CA LEU A 78 0.46 0.75 13.45
C LEU A 78 -0.50 1.91 13.75
N HIS A 79 -0.94 2.04 15.02
CA HIS A 79 -1.85 3.12 15.43
C HIS A 79 -1.20 4.51 15.41
N ARG A 80 0.08 4.60 15.78
CA ARG A 80 0.75 5.89 15.96
C ARG A 80 1.21 6.51 14.66
N PHE A 81 1.63 5.70 13.70
CA PHE A 81 2.23 6.20 12.47
C PHE A 81 1.57 5.63 11.21
N GLN A 82 1.42 4.30 11.11
CA GLN A 82 1.00 3.64 9.87
C GLN A 82 -0.42 4.04 9.44
N PHE A 83 -1.40 3.95 10.35
CA PHE A 83 -2.78 4.29 10.04
C PHE A 83 -2.98 5.78 9.75
N PRO A 84 -2.45 6.74 10.54
CA PRO A 84 -2.52 8.15 10.20
C PRO A 84 -1.88 8.48 8.84
N PHE A 85 -0.74 7.88 8.55
CA PHE A 85 -0.07 8.08 7.27
C PHE A 85 -0.90 7.51 6.11
N MET A 86 -1.44 6.30 6.23
CA MET A 86 -2.32 5.69 5.25
C MET A 86 -3.56 6.56 5.00
N CYS A 87 -4.22 7.05 6.05
CA CYS A 87 -5.36 7.96 5.94
C CYS A 87 -4.99 9.25 5.21
N ALA A 88 -3.85 9.86 5.54
CA ALA A 88 -3.38 11.08 4.89
C ALA A 88 -3.14 10.89 3.39
N ILE A 89 -2.46 9.80 3.00
CA ILE A 89 -2.23 9.46 1.59
C ILE A 89 -3.54 9.18 0.85
N SER A 90 -4.48 8.47 1.47
CA SER A 90 -5.79 8.18 0.88
C SER A 90 -6.60 9.45 0.66
N LEU A 91 -6.61 10.37 1.63
CA LEU A 91 -7.25 11.68 1.50
C LEU A 91 -6.57 12.54 0.43
N PHE A 92 -5.25 12.49 0.33
CA PHE A 92 -4.52 13.20 -0.71
C PHE A 92 -4.86 12.65 -2.11
N LEU A 93 -4.90 11.33 -2.28
CA LEU A 93 -5.32 10.69 -3.52
C LEU A 93 -6.76 11.08 -3.90
N PHE A 94 -7.69 10.98 -2.92
CA PHE A 94 -9.07 11.36 -3.14
C PHE A 94 -9.20 12.83 -3.55
N SER A 95 -8.53 13.73 -2.83
CA SER A 95 -8.53 15.15 -3.15
C SER A 95 -7.95 15.43 -4.54
N ALA A 96 -6.83 14.79 -4.88
CA ALA A 96 -6.23 14.94 -6.20
C ALA A 96 -7.16 14.46 -7.32
N ALA A 97 -7.82 13.31 -7.13
CA ALA A 97 -8.77 12.77 -8.09
C ALA A 97 -10.01 13.66 -8.23
N PHE A 98 -10.54 14.17 -7.10
CA PHE A 98 -11.76 14.98 -7.07
C PHE A 98 -11.55 16.37 -7.71
N PHE A 99 -10.48 17.07 -7.33
CA PHE A 99 -10.24 18.44 -7.79
C PHE A 99 -9.64 18.50 -9.20
N PHE A 100 -8.71 17.62 -9.52
CA PHE A 100 -7.99 17.67 -10.80
C PHE A 100 -8.58 16.76 -11.87
N ARG A 101 -9.49 15.85 -11.51
CA ARG A 101 -10.12 14.85 -12.41
C ARG A 101 -9.12 14.05 -13.27
N ARG A 102 -7.82 14.21 -13.03
CA ARG A 102 -6.73 13.51 -13.71
C ARG A 102 -5.53 13.40 -12.77
N LEU A 103 -4.96 12.22 -12.68
CA LEU A 103 -3.69 12.01 -11.99
C LEU A 103 -2.55 12.32 -12.97
N SER A 104 -1.85 13.43 -12.73
CA SER A 104 -0.73 13.84 -13.57
C SER A 104 0.55 13.07 -13.23
N ARG A 105 1.52 13.10 -14.15
CA ARG A 105 2.86 12.54 -13.88
C ARG A 105 3.51 13.15 -12.63
N ARG A 106 3.29 14.45 -12.38
CA ARG A 106 3.80 15.14 -11.19
C ARG A 106 3.20 14.55 -9.91
N THR A 107 1.90 14.29 -9.91
CA THR A 107 1.21 13.64 -8.79
C THR A 107 1.78 12.22 -8.55
N GLY A 108 2.02 11.46 -9.61
CA GLY A 108 2.66 10.13 -9.51
C GLY A 108 4.06 10.18 -8.89
N ILE A 109 4.90 11.14 -9.29
CA ILE A 109 6.24 11.33 -8.70
C ILE A 109 6.14 11.66 -7.20
N ILE A 110 5.20 12.51 -6.81
CA ILE A 110 4.96 12.85 -5.39
C ILE A 110 4.58 11.58 -4.60
N PHE A 111 3.69 10.73 -5.12
CA PHE A 111 3.31 9.48 -4.45
C PHE A 111 4.50 8.52 -4.28
N ILE A 112 5.34 8.37 -5.32
CA ILE A 112 6.54 7.53 -5.22
C ILE A 112 7.50 8.10 -4.15
N PHE A 113 7.71 9.41 -4.12
CA PHE A 113 8.56 10.03 -3.12
C PHE A 113 8.01 9.84 -1.70
N LEU A 114 6.69 10.01 -1.50
CA LEU A 114 6.03 9.76 -0.23
C LEU A 114 6.12 8.30 0.20
N PHE A 115 6.06 7.36 -0.73
CA PHE A 115 6.23 5.93 -0.44
C PHE A 115 7.66 5.61 0.02
N VAL A 116 8.68 6.13 -0.67
CA VAL A 116 10.08 5.96 -0.27
C VAL A 116 10.34 6.60 1.10
N PHE A 117 9.81 7.79 1.34
CA PHE A 117 9.89 8.47 2.62
C PHE A 117 9.21 7.68 3.75
N TYR A 118 8.04 7.13 3.48
CA TYR A 118 7.33 6.23 4.40
C TYR A 118 8.16 5.01 4.78
N LEU A 119 8.76 4.32 3.80
CA LEU A 119 9.62 3.17 4.06
C LEU A 119 10.84 3.56 4.90
N PHE A 120 11.44 4.71 4.61
CA PHE A 120 12.59 5.22 5.37
C PHE A 120 12.23 5.46 6.85
N ILE A 121 11.13 6.15 7.12
CA ILE A 121 10.68 6.38 8.51
C ILE A 121 10.31 5.05 9.19
N SER A 122 9.61 4.16 8.48
CA SER A 122 9.19 2.87 9.04
C SER A 122 10.34 1.93 9.36
N TYR A 123 11.51 2.12 8.73
CA TYR A 123 12.71 1.37 9.05
C TYR A 123 13.29 1.76 10.41
N PHE A 124 13.14 3.01 10.84
CA PHE A 124 13.69 3.53 12.09
C PHE A 124 12.68 3.51 13.27
N ASN A 125 11.42 3.15 13.03
CA ASN A 125 10.39 2.98 14.06
C ASN A 125 10.15 1.50 14.37
#